data_c4be0fbd36925a5192b15d656262d1e2
#
_entry.id   c4be0fbd36925a5192b15d656262d1e2
#
_cell.length_a   1.000
_cell.length_b   1.000
_cell.length_c   1.000
_cell.angle_alpha   90.00
_cell.angle_beta   90.00
_cell.angle_gamma   90.00
#
_symmetry.space_group_name_H-M   'P 1'
#
loop_
_entity.id
_entity.type
_entity.pdbx_description
1 polymer ?
#
loop_
_entity_poly.entity_id
_entity_poly.type
_entity_poly.pdbx_seq_one_letter_code
_entity_poly.pdbx_strand_id
1 'polypeptide(L)'
;ADEIARLCRLPGLEAEGLFTHFADADGSEAYTMAQFDRFLAARAALEERGIAFKICHCASSAAVLQYPCTYLDMVRPGLVLYGWYPAEELKGLDGPGLEPVMAVKSRVAAVRSLPKGTPVSYGRTAVLERDSRIAVVPVGYGDGYPRSLSNRMVMRVRGVECPIVGRVCMDMCMLDVTDVPGVQAGDVAVVYDGPLLERAARLAGTIPYELMCAVSKRVPRVYRLNGVSVDKNLQPL
;
A
#
# COMPACT_ATOMS: atom_id res chain seq x y z
N ALA A 1 22.44 2.51 -27.85
CA ALA A 1 23.60 1.73 -27.38
C ALA A 1 24.83 2.63 -27.21
N ASP A 2 25.18 3.49 -28.19
CA ASP A 2 26.44 4.26 -28.17
C ASP A 2 26.53 5.20 -26.95
N GLU A 3 25.48 5.91 -26.62
CA GLU A 3 25.45 6.81 -25.45
C GLU A 3 25.63 6.04 -24.14
N ILE A 4 24.97 4.88 -23.99
CA ILE A 4 25.15 4.01 -22.81
C ILE A 4 26.59 3.49 -22.76
N ALA A 5 27.13 3.04 -23.89
CA ALA A 5 28.53 2.58 -23.96
C ALA A 5 29.51 3.68 -23.57
N ARG A 6 29.27 4.93 -23.99
CA ARG A 6 30.04 6.08 -23.56
C ARG A 6 29.98 6.34 -22.08
N LEU A 7 28.79 6.28 -21.49
CA LEU A 7 28.59 6.45 -20.06
C LEU A 7 29.28 5.38 -19.22
N CYS A 8 29.19 4.10 -19.64
CA CYS A 8 29.88 2.99 -18.97
C CYS A 8 31.40 3.11 -18.93
N ARG A 9 32.00 3.94 -19.82
CA ARG A 9 33.43 4.16 -19.88
C ARG A 9 33.91 5.40 -19.13
N LEU A 10 33.02 6.15 -18.50
CA LEU A 10 33.41 7.33 -17.74
C LEU A 10 34.25 6.94 -16.51
N PRO A 11 35.32 7.71 -16.22
CA PRO A 11 36.14 7.44 -15.05
C PRO A 11 35.38 7.61 -13.76
N GLY A 12 35.61 6.72 -12.78
CA GLY A 12 34.94 6.75 -11.49
C GLY A 12 33.54 6.11 -11.47
N LEU A 13 33.09 5.52 -12.59
CA LEU A 13 31.84 4.77 -12.67
C LEU A 13 32.12 3.27 -12.92
N GLU A 14 31.38 2.43 -12.24
CA GLU A 14 31.27 0.99 -12.52
C GLU A 14 29.82 0.69 -12.91
N ALA A 15 29.62 0.29 -14.17
CA ALA A 15 28.30 -0.11 -14.67
C ALA A 15 28.05 -1.57 -14.32
N GLU A 16 27.52 -1.82 -13.13
CA GLU A 16 27.31 -3.16 -12.58
C GLU A 16 26.14 -3.90 -13.24
N GLY A 17 25.05 -3.20 -13.53
CA GLY A 17 23.84 -3.82 -14.05
C GLY A 17 23.09 -3.00 -15.08
N LEU A 18 22.25 -3.70 -15.87
CA LEU A 18 21.34 -3.12 -16.84
C LEU A 18 19.91 -3.55 -16.52
N PHE A 19 18.99 -2.59 -16.53
CA PHE A 19 17.59 -2.92 -16.27
C PHE A 19 16.61 -2.13 -17.13
N THR A 20 15.41 -2.68 -17.27
CA THR A 20 14.21 -1.94 -17.64
C THR A 20 13.14 -2.14 -16.57
N HIS A 21 12.14 -1.26 -16.54
CA HIS A 21 10.93 -1.43 -15.75
C HIS A 21 9.74 -1.46 -16.69
N PHE A 22 9.01 -2.58 -16.70
CA PHE A 22 7.88 -2.73 -17.60
C PHE A 22 6.79 -1.70 -17.28
N ALA A 23 6.28 -1.09 -18.33
CA ALA A 23 5.29 -0.04 -18.20
C ALA A 23 3.86 -0.58 -17.98
N ASP A 24 3.61 -1.83 -18.40
CA ASP A 24 2.25 -2.39 -18.47
C ASP A 24 2.25 -3.93 -18.25
N ALA A 25 3.06 -4.40 -17.28
CA ALA A 25 3.19 -5.83 -17.03
C ALA A 25 1.94 -6.47 -16.39
N ASP A 26 1.04 -5.67 -15.86
CA ASP A 26 -0.24 -6.07 -15.30
C ASP A 26 -1.43 -5.89 -16.26
N GLY A 27 -1.20 -5.27 -17.44
CA GLY A 27 -2.22 -4.99 -18.44
C GLY A 27 -2.01 -5.74 -19.76
N SER A 28 -0.93 -5.45 -20.47
CA SER A 28 -0.72 -5.97 -21.84
C SER A 28 0.53 -6.84 -21.96
N GLU A 29 0.32 -8.14 -22.16
CA GLU A 29 1.41 -9.08 -22.47
C GLU A 29 2.18 -8.67 -23.72
N ALA A 30 1.47 -8.36 -24.84
CA ALA A 30 2.10 -8.00 -26.10
C ALA A 30 3.01 -6.77 -25.96
N TYR A 31 2.57 -5.75 -25.22
CA TYR A 31 3.37 -4.56 -24.97
C TYR A 31 4.58 -4.88 -24.09
N THR A 32 4.39 -5.69 -23.06
CA THR A 32 5.43 -6.12 -22.13
C THR A 32 6.52 -6.92 -22.84
N MET A 33 6.13 -7.89 -23.68
CA MET A 33 7.08 -8.68 -24.46
C MET A 33 7.82 -7.82 -25.48
N ALA A 34 7.16 -6.90 -26.17
CA ALA A 34 7.82 -5.97 -27.08
C ALA A 34 8.82 -5.04 -26.36
N GLN A 35 8.57 -4.67 -25.10
CA GLN A 35 9.53 -3.94 -24.28
C GLN A 35 10.71 -4.84 -23.88
N PHE A 36 10.46 -6.09 -23.54
CA PHE A 36 11.48 -7.08 -23.22
C PHE A 36 12.39 -7.34 -24.40
N ASP A 37 11.86 -7.54 -25.61
CA ASP A 37 12.64 -7.73 -26.83
C ASP A 37 13.57 -6.53 -27.12
N ARG A 38 13.05 -5.31 -26.95
CA ARG A 38 13.86 -4.09 -27.09
C ARG A 38 14.99 -4.02 -26.05
N PHE A 39 14.74 -4.48 -24.84
CA PHE A 39 15.74 -4.55 -23.79
C PHE A 39 16.84 -5.56 -24.15
N LEU A 40 16.47 -6.75 -24.61
CA LEU A 40 17.43 -7.78 -25.04
C LEU A 40 18.27 -7.32 -26.24
N ALA A 41 17.65 -6.66 -27.21
CA ALA A 41 18.36 -6.08 -28.35
C ALA A 41 19.37 -4.97 -27.92
N ALA A 42 18.98 -4.13 -26.96
CA ALA A 42 19.87 -3.12 -26.40
C ALA A 42 21.05 -3.74 -25.64
N ARG A 43 20.79 -4.81 -24.87
CA ARG A 43 21.84 -5.59 -24.19
C ARG A 43 22.82 -6.17 -25.20
N ALA A 44 22.34 -6.87 -26.21
CA ALA A 44 23.19 -7.46 -27.25
C ALA A 44 24.07 -6.40 -27.97
N ALA A 45 23.47 -5.27 -28.33
CA ALA A 45 24.19 -4.17 -28.95
C ALA A 45 25.29 -3.55 -28.05
N LEU A 46 25.16 -3.63 -26.73
CA LEU A 46 26.17 -3.21 -25.76
C LEU A 46 27.27 -4.26 -25.60
N GLU A 47 26.90 -5.54 -25.59
CA GLU A 47 27.85 -6.66 -25.59
C GLU A 47 28.78 -6.63 -26.82
N GLU A 48 28.25 -6.32 -28.04
CA GLU A 48 29.04 -6.11 -29.27
C GLU A 48 30.05 -4.96 -29.13
N ARG A 49 29.79 -3.99 -28.24
CA ARG A 49 30.71 -2.87 -27.93
C ARG A 49 31.67 -3.17 -26.78
N GLY A 50 31.71 -4.42 -26.32
CA GLY A 50 32.55 -4.86 -25.21
C GLY A 50 32.07 -4.41 -23.84
N ILE A 51 30.77 -4.07 -23.71
CA ILE A 51 30.14 -3.73 -22.41
C ILE A 51 29.31 -4.92 -21.97
N ALA A 52 29.75 -5.60 -20.91
CA ALA A 52 29.00 -6.67 -20.27
C ALA A 52 28.55 -6.25 -18.87
N PHE A 53 27.35 -6.66 -18.49
CA PHE A 53 26.78 -6.37 -17.16
C PHE A 53 26.74 -7.64 -16.33
N LYS A 54 27.08 -7.51 -15.06
CA LYS A 54 27.00 -8.63 -14.09
C LYS A 54 25.56 -9.04 -13.81
N ILE A 55 24.62 -8.07 -13.80
CA ILE A 55 23.23 -8.28 -13.43
C ILE A 55 22.32 -7.58 -14.44
N CYS A 56 21.47 -8.34 -15.11
CA CYS A 56 20.38 -7.82 -15.93
C CYS A 56 19.05 -8.18 -15.31
N HIS A 57 18.11 -7.23 -15.26
CA HIS A 57 16.82 -7.48 -14.61
C HIS A 57 15.70 -6.62 -15.16
N CYS A 58 14.48 -7.20 -15.24
CA CYS A 58 13.29 -6.53 -15.77
C CYS A 58 12.08 -6.71 -14.84
N ALA A 59 11.90 -7.93 -14.30
CA ALA A 59 10.66 -8.32 -13.64
C ALA A 59 10.44 -7.60 -12.31
N SER A 60 9.33 -6.87 -12.21
CA SER A 60 8.71 -6.39 -10.99
C SER A 60 7.55 -7.32 -10.59
N SER A 61 6.76 -6.98 -9.57
CA SER A 61 5.72 -7.86 -9.02
C SER A 61 4.80 -8.51 -10.05
N ALA A 62 4.28 -7.76 -11.01
CA ALA A 62 3.39 -8.31 -12.03
C ALA A 62 4.11 -9.29 -12.97
N ALA A 63 5.30 -8.93 -13.43
CA ALA A 63 6.09 -9.80 -14.30
C ALA A 63 6.62 -11.05 -13.57
N VAL A 64 6.88 -10.94 -12.25
CA VAL A 64 7.24 -12.11 -11.42
C VAL A 64 6.10 -13.12 -11.36
N LEU A 65 4.85 -12.67 -11.35
CA LEU A 65 3.71 -13.58 -11.32
C LEU A 65 3.38 -14.19 -12.69
N GLN A 66 3.65 -13.48 -13.79
CA GLN A 66 3.13 -13.85 -15.10
C GLN A 66 4.17 -14.29 -16.13
N TYR A 67 5.39 -13.73 -16.06
CA TYR A 67 6.38 -13.86 -17.15
C TYR A 67 7.74 -14.39 -16.66
N PRO A 68 7.84 -15.69 -16.32
CA PRO A 68 9.13 -16.28 -15.85
C PRO A 68 10.30 -16.07 -16.82
N CYS A 69 10.03 -15.97 -18.14
CA CYS A 69 11.06 -15.70 -19.16
C CYS A 69 11.77 -14.34 -18.96
N THR A 70 11.19 -13.42 -18.17
CA THR A 70 11.73 -12.08 -17.91
C THR A 70 12.58 -11.98 -16.65
N TYR A 71 12.81 -13.07 -15.90
CA TYR A 71 13.51 -13.04 -14.60
C TYR A 71 14.97 -12.64 -14.74
N LEU A 72 15.63 -13.13 -15.80
CA LEU A 72 17.06 -12.91 -16.05
C LEU A 72 17.89 -13.26 -14.80
N ASP A 73 18.81 -12.35 -14.40
CA ASP A 73 19.71 -12.58 -13.26
C ASP A 73 19.08 -12.20 -11.91
N MET A 74 18.04 -11.36 -11.91
CA MET A 74 17.42 -10.85 -10.70
C MET A 74 15.97 -10.43 -10.93
N VAL A 75 15.13 -10.60 -9.92
CA VAL A 75 13.76 -10.08 -9.89
C VAL A 75 13.62 -9.00 -8.81
N ARG A 76 12.67 -8.09 -9.00
CA ARG A 76 12.39 -6.99 -8.06
C ARG A 76 10.94 -7.06 -7.56
N PRO A 77 10.57 -8.09 -6.78
CA PRO A 77 9.24 -8.16 -6.20
C PRO A 77 9.07 -7.01 -5.20
N GLY A 78 7.98 -6.28 -5.33
CA GLY A 78 7.61 -5.19 -4.43
C GLY A 78 6.30 -5.52 -3.73
N LEU A 79 5.18 -5.21 -4.36
CA LEU A 79 3.85 -5.35 -3.79
C LEU A 79 3.53 -6.79 -3.34
N VAL A 80 3.97 -7.79 -4.09
CA VAL A 80 3.75 -9.21 -3.75
C VAL A 80 4.40 -9.60 -2.41
N LEU A 81 5.50 -8.95 -2.01
CA LEU A 81 6.12 -9.17 -0.69
C LEU A 81 5.27 -8.61 0.45
N TYR A 82 4.40 -7.64 0.16
CA TYR A 82 3.43 -7.12 1.12
C TYR A 82 2.09 -7.86 1.07
N GLY A 83 2.02 -8.94 0.27
CA GLY A 83 0.83 -9.80 0.17
C GLY A 83 -0.27 -9.22 -0.72
N TRP A 84 0.08 -8.44 -1.74
CA TRP A 84 -0.88 -7.80 -2.64
C TRP A 84 -0.63 -8.17 -4.08
N TYR A 85 -1.72 -8.41 -4.82
CA TYR A 85 -1.65 -8.56 -6.27
C TYR A 85 -1.57 -7.19 -6.94
N PRO A 86 -0.72 -7.03 -7.97
CA PRO A 86 -0.60 -5.78 -8.73
C PRO A 86 -1.89 -5.37 -9.45
N ALA A 87 -2.67 -6.33 -9.90
CA ALA A 87 -3.98 -6.14 -10.53
C ALA A 87 -4.96 -7.22 -10.07
N GLU A 88 -6.26 -6.94 -10.18
CA GLU A 88 -7.33 -7.86 -9.75
C GLU A 88 -7.32 -9.16 -10.55
N GLU A 89 -7.02 -9.06 -11.85
CA GLU A 89 -6.95 -10.16 -12.81
C GLU A 89 -5.89 -11.19 -12.42
N LEU A 90 -4.88 -10.79 -11.67
CA LEU A 90 -3.79 -11.66 -11.23
C LEU A 90 -4.13 -12.51 -10.00
N LYS A 91 -5.25 -12.24 -9.34
CA LYS A 91 -5.72 -13.02 -8.17
C LYS A 91 -6.10 -14.46 -8.50
N GLY A 92 -6.36 -14.75 -9.78
CA GLY A 92 -6.73 -16.10 -10.27
C GLY A 92 -5.58 -16.93 -10.80
N LEU A 93 -4.35 -16.44 -10.79
CA LEU A 93 -3.20 -17.21 -11.28
C LEU A 93 -2.83 -18.33 -10.31
N ASP A 94 -2.44 -19.48 -10.87
CA ASP A 94 -1.86 -20.58 -10.10
C ASP A 94 -0.56 -20.11 -9.45
N GLY A 95 -0.54 -20.13 -8.13
CA GLY A 95 0.62 -19.69 -7.35
C GLY A 95 0.34 -19.66 -5.85
N PRO A 96 1.33 -19.30 -5.05
CA PRO A 96 1.10 -19.13 -3.61
C PRO A 96 0.10 -18.01 -3.38
N GLY A 97 -0.95 -18.27 -2.62
CA GLY A 97 -1.90 -17.24 -2.19
C GLY A 97 -1.16 -16.11 -1.48
N LEU A 98 -1.47 -14.87 -1.84
CA LEU A 98 -0.88 -13.70 -1.21
C LEU A 98 -1.77 -13.23 -0.04
N GLU A 99 -1.16 -13.02 1.12
CA GLU A 99 -1.84 -12.50 2.31
C GLU A 99 -1.26 -11.14 2.70
N PRO A 100 -2.11 -10.08 2.83
CA PRO A 100 -1.64 -8.78 3.27
C PRO A 100 -0.94 -8.82 4.62
N VAL A 101 0.34 -8.41 4.66
CA VAL A 101 1.18 -8.44 5.87
C VAL A 101 1.02 -7.19 6.74
N MET A 102 0.39 -6.12 6.22
CA MET A 102 0.25 -4.85 6.92
C MET A 102 -1.18 -4.60 7.40
N ALA A 103 -1.32 -4.24 8.66
CA ALA A 103 -2.54 -3.66 9.21
C ALA A 103 -2.20 -2.38 9.98
N VAL A 104 -3.00 -1.33 9.81
CA VAL A 104 -2.93 -0.12 10.62
C VAL A 104 -4.07 -0.13 11.62
N LYS A 105 -3.73 0.03 12.88
CA LYS A 105 -4.68 0.01 14.00
C LYS A 105 -4.49 1.23 14.87
N SER A 106 -5.59 1.70 15.46
CA SER A 106 -5.58 2.71 16.49
C SER A 106 -6.46 2.26 17.67
N ARG A 107 -6.61 3.09 18.68
CA ARG A 107 -7.54 2.83 19.79
C ARG A 107 -8.53 3.96 19.90
N VAL A 108 -9.77 3.62 20.21
CA VAL A 108 -10.79 4.61 20.56
C VAL A 108 -10.31 5.42 21.77
N ALA A 109 -10.20 6.74 21.63
CA ALA A 109 -9.77 7.63 22.70
C ALA A 109 -10.94 8.05 23.60
N ALA A 110 -12.12 8.26 23.00
CA ALA A 110 -13.33 8.64 23.72
C ALA A 110 -14.58 8.21 22.92
N VAL A 111 -15.69 8.01 23.62
CA VAL A 111 -17.02 7.85 23.03
C VAL A 111 -17.96 8.86 23.67
N ARG A 112 -18.74 9.56 22.86
CA ARG A 112 -19.71 10.56 23.32
C ARG A 112 -21.08 10.30 22.72
N SER A 113 -22.12 10.41 23.52
CA SER A 113 -23.51 10.46 23.03
C SER A 113 -23.82 11.90 22.64
N LEU A 114 -24.27 12.10 21.44
CA LEU A 114 -24.59 13.40 20.85
C LEU A 114 -26.02 13.36 20.29
N PRO A 115 -26.82 14.41 20.49
CA PRO A 115 -28.18 14.45 19.98
C PRO A 115 -28.21 14.66 18.46
N LYS A 116 -29.35 14.27 17.86
CA LYS A 116 -29.71 14.60 16.49
C LYS A 116 -29.51 16.09 16.23
N GLY A 117 -29.01 16.43 15.04
CA GLY A 117 -28.72 17.80 14.61
C GLY A 117 -27.36 18.33 15.04
N THR A 118 -26.56 17.56 15.80
CA THR A 118 -25.21 17.96 16.18
C THR A 118 -24.27 17.91 14.97
N PRO A 119 -23.57 19.02 14.64
CA PRO A 119 -22.56 19.01 13.60
C PRO A 119 -21.25 18.36 14.10
N VAL A 120 -20.57 17.62 13.22
CA VAL A 120 -19.34 16.91 13.54
C VAL A 120 -18.18 17.41 12.66
N SER A 121 -17.01 17.61 13.29
CA SER A 121 -15.72 17.96 12.67
C SER A 121 -15.69 19.33 11.97
N TYR A 122 -14.52 19.66 11.39
CA TYR A 122 -14.26 20.92 10.72
C TYR A 122 -15.20 21.16 9.54
N GLY A 123 -15.69 22.40 9.46
CA GLY A 123 -16.59 22.83 8.40
C GLY A 123 -17.99 22.25 8.49
N ARG A 124 -18.29 21.53 9.57
CA ARG A 124 -19.64 20.95 9.84
C ARG A 124 -20.20 20.19 8.61
N THR A 125 -19.32 19.41 7.96
CA THR A 125 -19.66 18.68 6.71
C THR A 125 -20.52 17.43 6.97
N ALA A 126 -20.73 17.07 8.23
CA ALA A 126 -21.68 16.07 8.66
C ALA A 126 -22.53 16.65 9.80
N VAL A 127 -23.82 16.36 9.76
CA VAL A 127 -24.79 16.67 10.82
C VAL A 127 -25.50 15.37 11.16
N LEU A 128 -25.58 15.04 12.44
CA LEU A 128 -26.18 13.79 12.90
C LEU A 128 -27.68 13.74 12.62
N GLU A 129 -28.14 12.71 11.96
CA GLU A 129 -29.56 12.53 11.57
C GLU A 129 -30.41 11.88 12.70
N ARG A 130 -29.72 11.31 13.68
CA ARG A 130 -30.33 10.67 14.89
C ARG A 130 -29.43 10.91 16.09
N ASP A 131 -29.93 10.61 17.28
CA ASP A 131 -29.11 10.52 18.48
C ASP A 131 -28.04 9.46 18.23
N SER A 132 -26.76 9.82 18.37
CA SER A 132 -25.68 9.00 17.95
C SER A 132 -24.56 8.90 18.99
N ARG A 133 -23.85 7.77 18.97
CA ARG A 133 -22.61 7.57 19.73
C ARG A 133 -21.43 7.76 18.79
N ILE A 134 -20.62 8.77 19.06
CA ILE A 134 -19.47 9.13 18.24
C ILE A 134 -18.17 8.77 18.96
N ALA A 135 -17.38 7.90 18.35
CA ALA A 135 -16.04 7.55 18.81
C ALA A 135 -14.99 8.47 18.18
N VAL A 136 -14.04 8.91 18.99
CA VAL A 136 -12.84 9.64 18.53
C VAL A 136 -11.71 8.62 18.41
N VAL A 137 -11.11 8.54 17.24
CA VAL A 137 -9.98 7.65 16.93
C VAL A 137 -8.77 8.49 16.57
N PRO A 138 -7.65 8.41 17.32
CA PRO A 138 -6.42 9.14 17.06
C PRO A 138 -5.70 8.57 15.83
N VAL A 139 -6.13 8.99 14.65
CA VAL A 139 -5.49 8.78 13.36
C VAL A 139 -6.00 9.84 12.39
N GLY A 140 -5.11 10.47 11.66
CA GLY A 140 -5.46 11.50 10.71
C GLY A 140 -4.42 11.65 9.59
N TYR A 141 -4.51 12.76 8.84
CA TYR A 141 -3.60 12.94 7.69
C TYR A 141 -2.14 13.15 8.09
N GLY A 142 -1.85 13.53 9.32
CA GLY A 142 -0.50 13.55 9.87
C GLY A 142 0.11 12.15 10.07
N ASP A 143 -0.75 11.11 10.13
CA ASP A 143 -0.34 9.72 10.18
C ASP A 143 -0.28 9.06 8.79
N GLY A 144 -0.69 9.79 7.76
CA GLY A 144 -0.80 9.29 6.39
C GLY A 144 -2.19 8.83 6.00
N TYR A 145 -3.22 9.11 6.81
CA TYR A 145 -4.61 8.77 6.48
C TYR A 145 -5.24 9.87 5.61
N PRO A 146 -5.62 9.61 4.33
CA PRO A 146 -6.02 10.65 3.40
C PRO A 146 -7.25 11.44 3.85
N ARG A 147 -7.16 12.77 3.75
CA ARG A 147 -8.29 13.67 4.04
C ARG A 147 -9.45 13.51 3.08
N SER A 148 -9.20 13.01 1.85
CA SER A 148 -10.20 12.69 0.84
C SER A 148 -11.17 11.58 1.26
N LEU A 149 -10.84 10.81 2.28
CA LEU A 149 -11.67 9.75 2.86
C LEU A 149 -12.76 10.28 3.83
N SER A 150 -12.80 11.59 4.09
CA SER A 150 -13.80 12.26 4.94
C SER A 150 -15.23 11.92 4.49
N ASN A 151 -16.09 11.48 5.39
CA ASN A 151 -17.49 11.07 5.14
C ASN A 151 -17.67 9.94 4.11
N ARG A 152 -16.60 9.25 3.71
CA ARG A 152 -16.66 8.27 2.61
C ARG A 152 -16.17 6.88 3.00
N MET A 153 -15.36 6.81 4.02
CA MET A 153 -14.70 5.58 4.43
C MET A 153 -15.23 5.10 5.78
N VAL A 154 -14.91 3.86 6.11
CA VAL A 154 -15.21 3.22 7.39
C VAL A 154 -13.92 2.76 8.07
N MET A 155 -13.97 2.56 9.37
CA MET A 155 -13.02 1.76 10.14
C MET A 155 -13.77 0.63 10.84
N ARG A 156 -13.08 -0.45 11.23
CA ARG A 156 -13.74 -1.51 12.00
C ARG A 156 -13.45 -1.38 13.49
N VAL A 157 -14.53 -1.38 14.29
CA VAL A 157 -14.47 -1.46 15.75
C VAL A 157 -15.25 -2.69 16.18
N ARG A 158 -14.66 -3.58 16.99
CA ARG A 158 -15.27 -4.85 17.38
C ARG A 158 -15.76 -5.70 16.20
N GLY A 159 -15.06 -5.66 15.07
CA GLY A 159 -15.41 -6.40 13.85
C GLY A 159 -16.51 -5.76 12.99
N VAL A 160 -17.13 -4.67 13.45
CA VAL A 160 -18.22 -3.96 12.75
C VAL A 160 -17.68 -2.73 12.05
N GLU A 161 -18.09 -2.49 10.80
CA GLU A 161 -17.77 -1.28 10.05
C GLU A 161 -18.49 -0.05 10.62
N CYS A 162 -17.72 0.95 10.99
CA CYS A 162 -18.17 2.21 11.55
C CYS A 162 -17.82 3.34 10.59
N PRO A 163 -18.79 4.10 10.05
CA PRO A 163 -18.52 5.17 9.11
C PRO A 163 -17.78 6.33 9.76
N ILE A 164 -16.88 6.93 8.97
CA ILE A 164 -16.23 8.21 9.31
C ILE A 164 -17.27 9.31 9.15
N VAL A 165 -17.48 10.07 10.22
CA VAL A 165 -18.41 11.21 10.27
C VAL A 165 -17.63 12.51 10.35
N GLY A 166 -17.85 13.36 9.38
CA GLY A 166 -17.14 14.63 9.25
C GLY A 166 -15.77 14.49 8.59
N ARG A 167 -15.00 15.57 8.65
CA ARG A 167 -13.67 15.64 8.02
C ARG A 167 -12.64 14.89 8.83
N VAL A 168 -11.77 14.16 8.14
CA VAL A 168 -10.49 13.65 8.69
C VAL A 168 -9.65 14.85 9.11
N CYS A 169 -9.23 14.88 10.37
CA CYS A 169 -8.37 15.92 10.94
C CYS A 169 -6.89 15.53 10.81
N MET A 170 -5.98 16.39 11.31
CA MET A 170 -4.56 16.09 11.31
C MET A 170 -4.24 14.82 12.10
N ASP A 171 -4.83 14.68 13.29
CA ASP A 171 -4.47 13.68 14.28
C ASP A 171 -5.63 12.79 14.72
N MET A 172 -6.83 12.97 14.15
CA MET A 172 -8.00 12.20 14.58
C MET A 172 -9.09 12.11 13.51
N CYS A 173 -9.91 11.06 13.63
CA CYS A 173 -11.17 10.87 12.93
C CYS A 173 -12.30 10.61 13.92
N MET A 174 -13.53 10.91 13.52
CA MET A 174 -14.75 10.56 14.26
C MET A 174 -15.47 9.44 13.55
N LEU A 175 -15.92 8.44 14.30
CA LEU A 175 -16.69 7.30 13.80
C LEU A 175 -18.06 7.27 14.43
N ASP A 176 -19.09 7.02 13.64
CA ASP A 176 -20.40 6.65 14.16
C ASP A 176 -20.36 5.17 14.63
N VAL A 177 -20.47 4.97 15.93
CA VAL A 177 -20.50 3.66 16.57
C VAL A 177 -21.84 3.37 17.23
N THR A 178 -22.90 4.08 16.82
CA THR A 178 -24.24 4.00 17.41
C THR A 178 -24.77 2.56 17.42
N ASP A 179 -24.58 1.85 16.31
CA ASP A 179 -25.09 0.49 16.13
C ASP A 179 -24.11 -0.60 16.61
N VAL A 180 -23.02 -0.21 17.30
CA VAL A 180 -22.04 -1.15 17.86
C VAL A 180 -22.11 -1.13 19.37
N PRO A 181 -22.73 -2.15 19.98
CA PRO A 181 -22.90 -2.18 21.42
C PRO A 181 -21.59 -2.19 22.20
N GLY A 182 -21.56 -1.45 23.30
CA GLY A 182 -20.48 -1.52 24.28
C GLY A 182 -19.16 -0.93 23.84
N VAL A 183 -19.07 -0.21 22.70
CA VAL A 183 -17.83 0.47 22.31
C VAL A 183 -17.42 1.47 23.40
N GLN A 184 -16.14 1.43 23.78
CA GLN A 184 -15.56 2.26 24.83
C GLN A 184 -14.14 2.69 24.50
N ALA A 185 -13.61 3.63 25.26
CA ALA A 185 -12.20 4.02 25.18
C ALA A 185 -11.29 2.80 25.41
N GLY A 186 -10.24 2.69 24.60
CA GLY A 186 -9.31 1.57 24.59
C GLY A 186 -9.63 0.48 23.56
N ASP A 187 -10.87 0.40 23.04
CA ASP A 187 -11.20 -0.55 21.98
C ASP A 187 -10.35 -0.33 20.74
N VAL A 188 -9.98 -1.42 20.06
CA VAL A 188 -9.18 -1.35 18.85
C VAL A 188 -10.04 -0.92 17.67
N ALA A 189 -9.60 0.11 16.96
CA ALA A 189 -10.09 0.51 15.66
C ALA A 189 -9.12 0.03 14.58
N VAL A 190 -9.59 -0.84 13.68
CA VAL A 190 -8.82 -1.24 12.48
C VAL A 190 -9.02 -0.17 11.43
N VAL A 191 -7.94 0.55 11.12
CA VAL A 191 -7.92 1.66 10.14
C VAL A 191 -7.74 1.11 8.74
N TYR A 192 -6.72 0.25 8.58
CA TYR A 192 -6.44 -0.51 7.37
C TYR A 192 -6.17 -1.97 7.70
N ASP A 193 -6.68 -2.83 6.88
CA ASP A 193 -6.28 -4.20 6.63
C ASP A 193 -6.47 -4.46 5.13
N GLY A 194 -6.37 -5.70 4.66
CA GLY A 194 -6.52 -6.01 3.25
C GLY A 194 -7.70 -5.28 2.59
N PRO A 195 -8.94 -5.65 2.89
CA PRO A 195 -10.14 -5.08 2.24
C PRO A 195 -10.33 -3.58 2.48
N LEU A 196 -10.00 -3.08 3.68
CA LEU A 196 -10.14 -1.65 3.98
C LEU A 196 -9.12 -0.80 3.22
N LEU A 197 -7.91 -1.30 3.00
CA LEU A 197 -6.89 -0.57 2.24
C LEU A 197 -7.25 -0.47 0.76
N GLU A 198 -7.74 -1.55 0.14
CA GLU A 198 -8.25 -1.52 -1.25
C GLU A 198 -9.39 -0.53 -1.42
N ARG A 199 -10.37 -0.58 -0.50
CA ARG A 199 -11.51 0.34 -0.50
C ARG A 199 -11.05 1.79 -0.34
N ALA A 200 -10.11 2.04 0.58
CA ALA A 200 -9.55 3.38 0.80
C ALA A 200 -8.82 3.91 -0.43
N ALA A 201 -7.99 3.09 -1.10
CA ALA A 201 -7.28 3.45 -2.31
C ALA A 201 -8.26 3.85 -3.43
N ARG A 202 -9.28 3.02 -3.68
CA ARG A 202 -10.36 3.32 -4.65
C ARG A 202 -11.08 4.64 -4.34
N LEU A 203 -11.46 4.86 -3.08
CA LEU A 203 -12.15 6.08 -2.66
C LEU A 203 -11.26 7.31 -2.71
N ALA A 204 -9.98 7.16 -2.47
CA ALA A 204 -9.01 8.26 -2.55
C ALA A 204 -8.54 8.57 -3.98
N GLY A 205 -8.86 7.70 -4.96
CA GLY A 205 -8.41 7.84 -6.35
C GLY A 205 -6.94 7.50 -6.52
N THR A 206 -6.44 6.50 -5.77
CA THR A 206 -5.05 6.06 -5.78
C THR A 206 -4.93 4.54 -5.70
N ILE A 207 -3.74 4.04 -5.47
CA ILE A 207 -3.40 2.62 -5.37
C ILE A 207 -2.96 2.24 -3.94
N PRO A 208 -3.08 0.96 -3.54
CA PRO A 208 -2.66 0.50 -2.22
C PRO A 208 -1.20 0.85 -1.87
N TYR A 209 -0.29 0.84 -2.84
CA TYR A 209 1.11 1.23 -2.65
C TYR A 209 1.28 2.62 -2.03
N GLU A 210 0.57 3.62 -2.59
CA GLU A 210 0.67 4.99 -2.11
C GLU A 210 0.21 5.10 -0.66
N LEU A 211 -0.91 4.46 -0.32
CA LEU A 211 -1.42 4.47 1.05
C LEU A 211 -0.50 3.75 2.03
N MET A 212 0.14 2.63 1.63
CA MET A 212 1.13 1.95 2.45
C MET A 212 2.37 2.82 2.68
N CYS A 213 2.87 3.48 1.64
CA CYS A 213 4.00 4.39 1.73
C CYS A 213 3.69 5.66 2.53
N ALA A 214 2.44 6.12 2.50
CA ALA A 214 2.00 7.31 3.21
C ALA A 214 1.98 7.16 4.73
N VAL A 215 1.94 5.93 5.27
CA VAL A 215 1.97 5.70 6.72
C VAL A 215 3.23 6.34 7.32
N SER A 216 3.03 7.42 8.09
CA SER A 216 4.09 8.30 8.53
C SER A 216 5.04 7.61 9.51
N LYS A 217 6.28 8.12 9.64
CA LYS A 217 7.32 7.58 10.53
C LYS A 217 6.94 7.69 12.01
N ARG A 218 6.01 8.56 12.38
CA ARG A 218 5.53 8.73 13.77
C ARG A 218 4.61 7.58 14.21
N VAL A 219 4.04 6.80 13.26
CA VAL A 219 3.22 5.63 13.57
C VAL A 219 4.15 4.48 13.98
N PRO A 220 4.05 3.94 15.20
CA PRO A 220 4.87 2.82 15.64
C PRO A 220 4.68 1.59 14.76
N ARG A 221 5.79 0.90 14.44
CA ARG A 221 5.77 -0.39 13.74
C ARG A 221 5.93 -1.51 14.75
N VAL A 222 4.98 -2.43 14.73
CA VAL A 222 5.01 -3.66 15.53
C VAL A 222 5.11 -4.82 14.58
N TYR A 223 6.22 -5.52 14.62
CA TYR A 223 6.44 -6.72 13.82
C TYR A 223 5.87 -7.94 14.53
N ARG A 224 5.24 -8.83 13.79
CA ARG A 224 4.69 -10.08 14.32
C ARG A 224 5.11 -11.24 13.44
N LEU A 225 5.62 -12.29 14.08
CA LEU A 225 5.98 -13.56 13.46
C LEU A 225 5.24 -14.68 14.20
N ASN A 226 4.44 -15.46 13.49
CA ASN A 226 3.63 -16.53 14.08
C ASN A 226 2.81 -16.10 15.31
N GLY A 227 2.25 -14.88 15.26
CA GLY A 227 1.44 -14.31 16.34
C GLY A 227 2.22 -13.69 17.50
N VAL A 228 3.54 -13.86 17.56
CA VAL A 228 4.41 -13.27 18.58
C VAL A 228 4.96 -11.93 18.09
N SER A 229 4.99 -10.92 18.99
CA SER A 229 5.66 -9.66 18.69
C SER A 229 7.17 -9.85 18.68
N VAL A 230 7.83 -9.32 17.66
CA VAL A 230 9.27 -9.43 17.48
C VAL A 230 9.88 -8.03 17.22
N ASP A 231 11.17 -7.89 17.48
CA ASP A 231 11.91 -6.70 17.09
C ASP A 231 12.20 -6.66 15.57
N LYS A 232 12.87 -5.62 15.09
CA LYS A 232 13.28 -5.50 13.68
C LYS A 232 14.23 -6.57 13.18
N ASN A 233 14.88 -7.32 14.10
CA ASN A 233 15.79 -8.42 13.79
C ASN A 233 15.10 -9.79 13.95
N LEU A 234 13.76 -9.82 14.08
CA LEU A 234 12.92 -10.99 14.27
C LEU A 234 13.18 -11.73 15.59
N GLN A 235 13.73 -11.05 16.60
CA GLN A 235 13.88 -11.60 17.94
C GLN A 235 12.60 -11.32 18.76
N PRO A 236 12.11 -12.27 19.58
CA PRO A 236 10.96 -12.05 20.46
C PRO A 236 11.19 -10.85 21.38
N LEU A 237 10.13 -10.03 21.57
CA LEU A 237 10.13 -8.93 22.52
C LEU A 237 9.74 -9.38 23.91
#